data_35e452419665e6f66d888398e9486fe6
#
_entry.id   35e452419665e6f66d888398e9486fe6
#
_cell.length_a   1.000
_cell.length_b   1.000
_cell.length_c   1.000
_cell.angle_alpha   90.00
_cell.angle_beta   90.00
_cell.angle_gamma   90.00
#
_symmetry.space_group_name_H-M   'P 1'
#
loop_
_entity.id
_entity.type
_entity.pdbx_description
1 polymer ?
#
loop_
_entity_poly.entity_id
_entity_poly.type
_entity_poly.pdbx_seq_one_letter_code
_entity_poly.pdbx_strand_id
1 'polypeptide(L)'
;MMELLQELFRVKEKGSSLRTEMLASATSFFSIVYIVAVNALILSQAGMDYNSVVIATILTTAVSNILMGLYANSPLILAPGMSDNAFFTYILVDAFAFTWQQSLSIIFIVGLLFFLLTHFNVVDQLLRSIPVTLIKGMSAGVGFFLIFLGLKNGGIIVSSEGTIVALNNIFQPVPLTLLATLLVGLILFVKNVKGNFLLTIIFGVLISIALGVTDISSFSYSFIDLGSLEPFVFQLDFSGVLSMDYWVAVFSLLILVVFQNLGTQVSFLTSEQPKVLKRTLESNALSVMIAGLLGCSSTCTSAEGATGIAVGGRSGLTSFMVGVYFLFTIALIPFIALIPLAVISALLIIVGSLLAANNLKGINFDDFTEYFPAILMVLMMVLTFNIADGIGWG
;
A
#
# COMPACT_ATOMS: atom_id res chain seq x y z
N MET A 1 26.10 14.46 -16.40
CA MET A 1 24.83 14.00 -15.77
C MET A 1 25.08 12.94 -14.67
N MET A 2 25.81 11.84 -14.95
CA MET A 2 26.06 10.78 -13.96
C MET A 2 26.92 11.25 -12.76
N GLU A 3 27.94 12.08 -12.98
CA GLU A 3 28.75 12.66 -11.91
C GLU A 3 27.93 13.62 -11.04
N LEU A 4 27.09 14.44 -11.66
CA LEU A 4 26.21 15.38 -10.95
C LEU A 4 25.21 14.63 -10.03
N LEU A 5 24.67 13.50 -10.45
CA LEU A 5 23.81 12.65 -9.60
C LEU A 5 24.59 12.04 -8.42
N GLN A 6 25.84 11.62 -8.65
CA GLN A 6 26.69 11.08 -7.56
C GLN A 6 26.98 12.13 -6.49
N GLU A 7 27.25 13.37 -6.90
CA GLU A 7 27.51 14.50 -6.00
C GLU A 7 26.24 14.94 -5.27
N LEU A 8 25.11 15.11 -5.99
CA LEU A 8 23.84 15.55 -5.44
C LEU A 8 23.35 14.62 -4.31
N PHE A 9 23.43 13.31 -4.54
CA PHE A 9 22.98 12.30 -3.57
C PHE A 9 24.11 11.79 -2.65
N ARG A 10 25.33 12.33 -2.75
CA ARG A 10 26.51 11.97 -1.94
C ARG A 10 26.72 10.45 -1.91
N VAL A 11 26.60 9.81 -3.08
CA VAL A 11 26.59 8.34 -3.21
C VAL A 11 27.87 7.71 -2.63
N LYS A 12 29.05 8.30 -2.94
CA LYS A 12 30.35 7.82 -2.44
C LYS A 12 30.50 8.01 -0.94
N GLU A 13 30.03 9.13 -0.38
CA GLU A 13 30.09 9.42 1.06
C GLU A 13 29.23 8.42 1.86
N LYS A 14 28.13 7.94 1.26
CA LYS A 14 27.26 6.92 1.85
C LYS A 14 27.75 5.47 1.61
N GLY A 15 28.95 5.28 1.08
CA GLY A 15 29.56 3.97 0.88
C GLY A 15 28.93 3.13 -0.22
N SER A 16 28.30 3.78 -1.23
CA SER A 16 27.68 3.11 -2.35
C SER A 16 28.31 3.50 -3.69
N SER A 17 27.87 2.90 -4.77
CA SER A 17 28.24 3.22 -6.13
C SER A 17 27.03 3.47 -7.00
N LEU A 18 27.19 4.23 -8.09
CA LEU A 18 26.09 4.50 -9.02
C LEU A 18 25.45 3.20 -9.52
N ARG A 19 26.27 2.19 -9.86
CA ARG A 19 25.80 0.88 -10.33
C ARG A 19 24.96 0.20 -9.25
N THR A 20 25.39 0.25 -8.00
CA THR A 20 24.65 -0.36 -6.87
C THR A 20 23.33 0.36 -6.65
N GLU A 21 23.30 1.70 -6.68
CA GLU A 21 22.08 2.50 -6.52
C GLU A 21 21.07 2.23 -7.65
N MET A 22 21.54 2.12 -8.91
CA MET A 22 20.69 1.78 -10.05
C MET A 22 20.12 0.36 -9.95
N LEU A 23 20.92 -0.61 -9.50
CA LEU A 23 20.45 -1.97 -9.27
C LEU A 23 19.46 -2.03 -8.10
N ALA A 24 19.74 -1.29 -7.03
CA ALA A 24 18.86 -1.17 -5.87
C ALA A 24 17.51 -0.55 -6.24
N SER A 25 17.53 0.54 -7.01
CA SER A 25 16.30 1.19 -7.47
C SER A 25 15.46 0.27 -8.38
N ALA A 26 16.09 -0.43 -9.33
CA ALA A 26 15.38 -1.39 -10.17
C ALA A 26 14.78 -2.54 -9.32
N THR A 27 15.54 -3.06 -8.36
CA THR A 27 15.07 -4.14 -7.47
C THR A 27 13.87 -3.68 -6.64
N SER A 28 13.92 -2.48 -6.04
CA SER A 28 12.80 -1.91 -5.29
C SER A 28 11.59 -1.67 -6.19
N PHE A 29 11.79 -1.08 -7.37
CA PHE A 29 10.71 -0.82 -8.31
C PHE A 29 9.95 -2.10 -8.69
N PHE A 30 10.67 -3.16 -9.10
CA PHE A 30 10.03 -4.43 -9.45
C PHE A 30 9.36 -5.13 -8.27
N SER A 31 9.76 -4.83 -7.04
CA SER A 31 9.13 -5.37 -5.84
C SER A 31 7.80 -4.67 -5.50
N ILE A 32 7.61 -3.40 -5.89
CA ILE A 32 6.44 -2.61 -5.47
C ILE A 32 5.52 -2.18 -6.61
N VAL A 33 5.90 -2.33 -7.89
CA VAL A 33 5.11 -1.83 -9.03
C VAL A 33 3.70 -2.42 -9.10
N TYR A 34 3.48 -3.60 -8.50
CA TYR A 34 2.18 -4.24 -8.39
C TYR A 34 1.13 -3.37 -7.68
N ILE A 35 1.60 -2.42 -6.82
CA ILE A 35 0.72 -1.53 -6.06
C ILE A 35 -0.21 -0.72 -6.97
N VAL A 36 0.22 -0.40 -8.17
CA VAL A 36 -0.57 0.37 -9.14
C VAL A 36 -1.90 -0.32 -9.43
N ALA A 37 -1.87 -1.63 -9.68
CA ALA A 37 -3.08 -2.40 -9.95
C ALA A 37 -3.88 -2.68 -8.68
N VAL A 38 -3.21 -3.03 -7.59
CA VAL A 38 -3.88 -3.42 -6.33
C VAL A 38 -4.53 -2.21 -5.65
N ASN A 39 -3.84 -1.07 -5.60
CA ASN A 39 -4.41 0.16 -5.06
C ASN A 39 -5.64 0.63 -5.86
N ALA A 40 -5.53 0.62 -7.19
CA ALA A 40 -6.64 0.99 -8.05
C ALA A 40 -7.87 0.09 -7.83
N LEU A 41 -7.65 -1.21 -7.66
CA LEU A 41 -8.74 -2.14 -7.34
C LEU A 41 -9.42 -1.80 -6.00
N ILE A 42 -8.65 -1.53 -4.95
CA ILE A 42 -9.21 -1.27 -3.61
C ILE A 42 -9.97 0.06 -3.61
N LEU A 43 -9.37 1.13 -4.13
CA LEU A 43 -10.00 2.45 -4.13
C LEU A 43 -11.19 2.54 -5.10
N SER A 44 -11.22 1.75 -6.17
CA SER A 44 -12.40 1.71 -7.06
C SER A 44 -13.65 1.18 -6.34
N GLN A 45 -13.50 0.38 -5.30
CA GLN A 45 -14.62 -0.05 -4.46
C GLN A 45 -15.19 1.09 -3.60
N ALA A 46 -14.42 2.16 -3.39
CA ALA A 46 -14.88 3.41 -2.76
C ALA A 46 -15.63 4.34 -3.75
N GLY A 47 -15.89 3.88 -4.98
CA GLY A 47 -16.59 4.67 -6.01
C GLY A 47 -15.66 5.58 -6.84
N MET A 48 -14.34 5.41 -6.77
CA MET A 48 -13.39 6.12 -7.64
C MET A 48 -13.22 5.39 -8.98
N ASP A 49 -13.02 6.16 -10.06
CA ASP A 49 -12.72 5.54 -11.37
C ASP A 49 -11.37 4.79 -11.35
N TYR A 50 -11.38 3.54 -11.79
CA TYR A 50 -10.19 2.67 -11.77
C TYR A 50 -8.98 3.28 -12.51
N ASN A 51 -9.18 3.81 -13.72
CA ASN A 51 -8.10 4.37 -14.52
C ASN A 51 -7.53 5.65 -13.91
N SER A 52 -8.39 6.48 -13.33
CA SER A 52 -8.00 7.68 -12.59
C SER A 52 -7.15 7.32 -11.38
N VAL A 53 -7.53 6.28 -10.62
CA VAL A 53 -6.75 5.79 -9.47
C VAL A 53 -5.42 5.16 -9.90
N VAL A 54 -5.36 4.46 -11.03
CA VAL A 54 -4.09 3.96 -11.60
C VAL A 54 -3.11 5.12 -11.79
N ILE A 55 -3.55 6.20 -12.45
CA ILE A 55 -2.71 7.37 -12.69
C ILE A 55 -2.37 8.10 -11.37
N ALA A 56 -3.35 8.30 -10.49
CA ALA A 56 -3.14 8.89 -9.18
C ALA A 56 -2.06 8.12 -8.38
N THR A 57 -2.13 6.80 -8.39
CA THR A 57 -1.15 5.92 -7.72
C THR A 57 0.25 6.08 -8.30
N ILE A 58 0.37 6.10 -9.63
CA ILE A 58 1.65 6.29 -10.33
C ILE A 58 2.24 7.66 -9.96
N LEU A 59 1.46 8.73 -10.09
CA LEU A 59 1.91 10.09 -9.82
C LEU A 59 2.29 10.28 -8.36
N THR A 60 1.44 9.82 -7.44
CA THR A 60 1.70 9.88 -6.00
C THR A 60 2.99 9.14 -5.64
N THR A 61 3.16 7.91 -6.10
CA THR A 61 4.35 7.11 -5.82
C THR A 61 5.59 7.76 -6.45
N ALA A 62 5.50 8.28 -7.66
CA ALA A 62 6.60 8.96 -8.34
C ALA A 62 7.05 10.20 -7.58
N VAL A 63 6.13 11.13 -7.29
CA VAL A 63 6.43 12.40 -6.61
C VAL A 63 6.95 12.13 -5.19
N SER A 64 6.35 11.19 -4.48
CA SER A 64 6.76 10.81 -3.12
C SER A 64 8.19 10.29 -3.06
N ASN A 65 8.58 9.44 -4.00
CA ASN A 65 9.94 8.88 -4.05
C ASN A 65 10.96 9.91 -4.55
N ILE A 66 10.60 10.76 -5.49
CA ILE A 66 11.45 11.91 -5.88
C ILE A 66 11.69 12.83 -4.67
N LEU A 67 10.64 13.16 -3.91
CA LEU A 67 10.73 13.96 -2.70
C LEU A 67 11.60 13.28 -1.64
N MET A 68 11.40 11.97 -1.37
CA MET A 68 12.21 11.20 -0.43
C MET A 68 13.70 11.22 -0.82
N GLY A 69 13.98 11.06 -2.11
CA GLY A 69 15.35 11.12 -2.63
C GLY A 69 15.99 12.50 -2.45
N LEU A 70 15.31 13.56 -2.87
CA LEU A 70 15.86 14.92 -2.88
C LEU A 70 15.91 15.57 -1.49
N TYR A 71 14.83 15.44 -0.69
CA TYR A 71 14.71 16.12 0.59
C TYR A 71 15.41 15.37 1.72
N ALA A 72 15.16 14.06 1.85
CA ALA A 72 15.73 13.25 2.92
C ALA A 72 17.05 12.58 2.54
N ASN A 73 17.37 12.50 1.26
CA ASN A 73 18.49 11.74 0.72
C ASN A 73 18.53 10.31 1.30
N SER A 74 17.39 9.61 1.30
CA SER A 74 17.19 8.31 1.91
C SER A 74 16.84 7.25 0.85
N PRO A 75 17.31 6.01 0.97
CA PRO A 75 16.97 4.92 0.06
C PRO A 75 15.59 4.29 0.34
N LEU A 76 14.83 4.83 1.30
CA LEU A 76 13.49 4.35 1.64
C LEU A 76 12.51 4.64 0.52
N ILE A 77 11.65 3.67 0.23
CA ILE A 77 10.65 3.77 -0.82
C ILE A 77 9.27 4.00 -0.22
N LEU A 78 8.58 5.02 -0.74
CA LEU A 78 7.21 5.35 -0.38
C LEU A 78 6.24 4.80 -1.43
N ALA A 79 5.16 4.21 -0.96
CA ALA A 79 4.04 3.76 -1.80
C ALA A 79 2.73 3.82 -1.00
N PRO A 80 1.56 3.81 -1.65
CA PRO A 80 0.29 3.67 -0.94
C PRO A 80 0.29 2.44 -0.04
N GLY A 81 -0.09 2.63 1.23
CA GLY A 81 -0.10 1.56 2.22
C GLY A 81 -1.29 0.62 2.04
N MET A 82 -1.11 -0.70 2.13
CA MET A 82 -2.23 -1.64 2.00
C MET A 82 -3.26 -1.48 3.11
N SER A 83 -2.82 -1.30 4.36
CA SER A 83 -3.69 -0.98 5.50
C SER A 83 -4.40 0.36 5.30
N ASP A 84 -3.70 1.34 4.74
CA ASP A 84 -4.23 2.68 4.51
C ASP A 84 -5.27 2.68 3.39
N ASN A 85 -5.06 1.88 2.34
CA ASN A 85 -6.03 1.67 1.25
C ASN A 85 -7.32 1.04 1.79
N ALA A 86 -7.18 0.02 2.63
CA ALA A 86 -8.32 -0.63 3.28
C ALA A 86 -9.03 0.32 4.25
N PHE A 87 -8.28 1.14 5.01
CA PHE A 87 -8.85 2.16 5.87
C PHE A 87 -9.64 3.21 5.07
N PHE A 88 -9.06 3.68 3.97
CA PHE A 88 -9.74 4.62 3.07
C PHE A 88 -11.08 4.06 2.59
N THR A 89 -11.07 2.88 1.98
CA THR A 89 -12.24 2.33 1.32
C THR A 89 -13.29 1.86 2.32
N TYR A 90 -12.88 1.03 3.29
CA TYR A 90 -13.84 0.32 4.15
C TYR A 90 -14.16 1.05 5.45
N ILE A 91 -13.29 1.94 5.93
CA ILE A 91 -13.57 2.72 7.13
C ILE A 91 -14.08 4.10 6.77
N LEU A 92 -13.35 4.88 5.98
CA LEU A 92 -13.77 6.25 5.70
C LEU A 92 -15.01 6.27 4.80
N VAL A 93 -15.02 5.49 3.71
CA VAL A 93 -16.14 5.55 2.76
C VAL A 93 -17.29 4.64 3.20
N ASP A 94 -17.06 3.38 3.50
CA ASP A 94 -18.14 2.44 3.81
C ASP A 94 -18.71 2.64 5.23
N ALA A 95 -17.87 2.68 6.27
CA ALA A 95 -18.32 2.69 7.66
C ALA A 95 -18.73 4.10 8.14
N PHE A 96 -17.92 5.13 7.87
CA PHE A 96 -18.27 6.52 8.21
C PHE A 96 -19.18 7.17 7.17
N ALA A 97 -19.44 6.52 6.03
CA ALA A 97 -20.26 7.03 4.93
C ALA A 97 -19.78 8.39 4.37
N PHE A 98 -18.46 8.67 4.44
CA PHE A 98 -17.88 9.81 3.77
C PHE A 98 -17.80 9.58 2.26
N THR A 99 -17.91 10.63 1.48
CA THR A 99 -17.55 10.56 0.06
C THR A 99 -16.04 10.32 -0.08
N TRP A 100 -15.61 9.78 -1.21
CA TRP A 100 -14.18 9.62 -1.45
C TRP A 100 -13.43 10.97 -1.47
N GLN A 101 -14.10 12.07 -1.87
CA GLN A 101 -13.57 13.43 -1.84
C GLN A 101 -13.34 13.92 -0.39
N GLN A 102 -14.28 13.64 0.51
CA GLN A 102 -14.12 13.93 1.94
C GLN A 102 -12.99 13.09 2.53
N SER A 103 -12.88 11.83 2.13
CA SER A 103 -11.79 10.94 2.56
C SER A 103 -10.41 11.42 2.09
N LEU A 104 -10.31 12.00 0.88
CA LEU A 104 -9.08 12.65 0.41
C LEU A 104 -8.71 13.86 1.26
N SER A 105 -9.71 14.68 1.67
CA SER A 105 -9.46 15.82 2.56
C SER A 105 -8.97 15.37 3.95
N ILE A 106 -9.48 14.25 4.46
CA ILE A 106 -8.99 13.62 5.69
C ILE A 106 -7.51 13.22 5.54
N ILE A 107 -7.13 12.56 4.44
CA ILE A 107 -5.73 12.19 4.17
C ILE A 107 -4.84 13.45 4.14
N PHE A 108 -5.29 14.51 3.48
CA PHE A 108 -4.53 15.75 3.42
C PHE A 108 -4.29 16.34 4.82
N ILE A 109 -5.32 16.40 5.68
CA ILE A 109 -5.20 16.89 7.07
C ILE A 109 -4.29 15.96 7.88
N VAL A 110 -4.42 14.64 7.72
CA VAL A 110 -3.54 13.66 8.38
C VAL A 110 -2.08 13.90 8.01
N GLY A 111 -1.78 14.10 6.73
CA GLY A 111 -0.43 14.44 6.28
C GLY A 111 0.08 15.73 6.88
N LEU A 112 -0.76 16.77 6.95
CA LEU A 112 -0.42 18.05 7.58
C LEU A 112 -0.13 17.88 9.08
N LEU A 113 -0.98 17.19 9.81
CA LEU A 113 -0.79 16.91 11.24
C LEU A 113 0.46 16.07 11.48
N PHE A 114 0.69 15.04 10.67
CA PHE A 114 1.89 14.20 10.75
C PHE A 114 3.15 15.04 10.51
N PHE A 115 3.14 15.95 9.53
CA PHE A 115 4.24 16.86 9.28
C PHE A 115 4.50 17.76 10.49
N LEU A 116 3.47 18.37 11.07
CA LEU A 116 3.61 19.23 12.25
C LEU A 116 4.14 18.44 13.46
N LEU A 117 3.59 17.25 13.73
CA LEU A 117 4.06 16.37 14.83
C LEU A 117 5.55 16.02 14.68
N THR A 118 5.98 15.72 13.46
CA THR A 118 7.38 15.38 13.17
C THR A 118 8.28 16.61 13.26
N HIS A 119 7.84 17.73 12.70
CA HIS A 119 8.61 18.97 12.68
C HIS A 119 8.88 19.48 14.09
N PHE A 120 7.89 19.45 14.98
CA PHE A 120 7.99 19.86 16.38
C PHE A 120 8.51 18.78 17.33
N ASN A 121 8.91 17.60 16.83
CA ASN A 121 9.41 16.46 17.59
C ASN A 121 8.41 15.92 18.64
N VAL A 122 7.11 16.03 18.40
CA VAL A 122 6.04 15.55 19.31
C VAL A 122 5.79 14.05 19.14
N VAL A 123 6.27 13.48 18.04
CA VAL A 123 6.05 12.05 17.69
C VAL A 123 6.48 11.11 18.80
N ASP A 124 7.62 11.38 19.48
CA ASP A 124 8.11 10.55 20.60
C ASP A 124 7.14 10.52 21.80
N GLN A 125 6.42 11.60 22.05
CA GLN A 125 5.41 11.67 23.12
C GLN A 125 4.16 10.87 22.74
N LEU A 126 3.74 10.95 21.48
CA LEU A 126 2.59 10.22 20.95
C LEU A 126 2.82 8.69 21.04
N LEU A 127 4.04 8.23 20.71
CA LEU A 127 4.43 6.83 20.79
C LEU A 127 4.26 6.21 22.17
N ARG A 128 4.45 7.00 23.23
CA ARG A 128 4.32 6.52 24.62
C ARG A 128 2.88 6.41 25.10
N SER A 129 1.93 6.98 24.37
CA SER A 129 0.54 7.15 24.81
C SER A 129 -0.41 6.07 24.28
N ILE A 130 -0.03 5.29 23.25
CA ILE A 130 -0.91 4.32 22.61
C ILE A 130 -0.36 2.90 22.74
N PRO A 131 -1.18 1.92 23.15
CA PRO A 131 -0.76 0.52 23.22
C PRO A 131 -0.38 0.00 21.82
N VAL A 132 0.86 -0.44 21.67
CA VAL A 132 1.39 -0.97 20.39
C VAL A 132 0.58 -2.21 19.95
N THR A 133 0.06 -2.97 20.90
CA THR A 133 -0.76 -4.17 20.66
C THR A 133 -2.03 -3.86 19.88
N LEU A 134 -2.69 -2.73 20.17
CA LEU A 134 -3.89 -2.30 19.46
C LEU A 134 -3.60 -2.07 17.96
N ILE A 135 -2.51 -1.34 17.67
CA ILE A 135 -2.12 -1.04 16.28
C ILE A 135 -1.74 -2.32 15.52
N LYS A 136 -1.03 -3.23 16.19
CA LYS A 136 -0.67 -4.53 15.62
C LYS A 136 -1.89 -5.42 15.39
N GLY A 137 -2.83 -5.45 16.34
CA GLY A 137 -4.11 -6.15 16.19
C GLY A 137 -4.90 -5.63 14.98
N MET A 138 -5.01 -4.32 14.85
CA MET A 138 -5.66 -3.65 13.72
C MET A 138 -5.00 -4.00 12.38
N SER A 139 -3.68 -3.88 12.31
CA SER A 139 -2.94 -4.21 11.08
C SER A 139 -3.00 -5.70 10.73
N ALA A 140 -2.99 -6.59 11.72
CA ALA A 140 -3.20 -8.02 11.51
C ALA A 140 -4.62 -8.30 10.99
N GLY A 141 -5.63 -7.66 11.59
CA GLY A 141 -7.04 -7.76 11.16
C GLY A 141 -7.24 -7.34 9.71
N VAL A 142 -6.65 -6.21 9.31
CA VAL A 142 -6.63 -5.78 7.90
C VAL A 142 -5.97 -6.83 7.01
N GLY A 143 -4.88 -7.47 7.46
CA GLY A 143 -4.24 -8.56 6.72
C GLY A 143 -5.19 -9.73 6.46
N PHE A 144 -5.90 -10.22 7.48
CA PHE A 144 -6.92 -11.27 7.33
C PHE A 144 -8.10 -10.82 6.48
N PHE A 145 -8.52 -9.57 6.60
CA PHE A 145 -9.57 -9.00 5.77
C PHE A 145 -9.18 -8.99 4.29
N LEU A 146 -7.94 -8.62 3.95
CA LEU A 146 -7.44 -8.67 2.57
C LEU A 146 -7.40 -10.12 2.03
N ILE A 147 -7.04 -11.11 2.86
CA ILE A 147 -7.12 -12.53 2.48
C ILE A 147 -8.58 -12.90 2.14
N PHE A 148 -9.52 -12.55 3.01
CA PHE A 148 -10.94 -12.83 2.80
C PHE A 148 -11.45 -12.15 1.52
N LEU A 149 -11.09 -10.88 1.31
CA LEU A 149 -11.44 -10.13 0.11
C LEU A 149 -10.87 -10.79 -1.16
N GLY A 150 -9.60 -11.24 -1.10
CA GLY A 150 -8.98 -11.99 -2.19
C GLY A 150 -9.71 -13.30 -2.51
N LEU A 151 -10.09 -14.06 -1.49
CA LEU A 151 -10.87 -15.29 -1.67
C LEU A 151 -12.26 -15.04 -2.27
N LYS A 152 -12.94 -13.97 -1.83
CA LYS A 152 -14.25 -13.55 -2.36
C LYS A 152 -14.15 -13.07 -3.80
N ASN A 153 -13.28 -12.11 -4.08
CA ASN A 153 -13.13 -11.51 -5.42
C ASN A 153 -12.59 -12.51 -6.45
N GLY A 154 -11.75 -13.44 -6.02
CA GLY A 154 -11.27 -14.55 -6.85
C GLY A 154 -12.24 -15.71 -7.00
N GLY A 155 -13.43 -15.60 -6.39
CA GLY A 155 -14.52 -16.56 -6.56
C GLY A 155 -14.29 -17.91 -5.87
N ILE A 156 -13.38 -18.01 -4.91
CA ILE A 156 -13.18 -19.22 -4.08
C ILE A 156 -14.33 -19.37 -3.08
N ILE A 157 -14.73 -18.27 -2.45
CA ILE A 157 -15.85 -18.22 -1.52
C ILE A 157 -16.98 -17.37 -2.09
N VAL A 158 -18.21 -17.80 -1.81
CA VAL A 158 -19.44 -17.12 -2.23
C VAL A 158 -20.38 -16.99 -1.04
N SER A 159 -21.34 -16.06 -1.13
CA SER A 159 -22.40 -15.94 -0.12
C SER A 159 -23.29 -17.19 -0.13
N SER A 160 -23.74 -17.60 1.06
CA SER A 160 -24.62 -18.76 1.24
C SER A 160 -25.66 -18.46 2.31
N GLU A 161 -26.91 -18.77 2.02
CA GLU A 161 -28.03 -18.53 2.96
C GLU A 161 -27.92 -19.39 4.25
N GLY A 162 -27.27 -20.54 4.16
CA GLY A 162 -27.17 -21.46 5.31
C GLY A 162 -25.93 -21.24 6.20
N THR A 163 -24.82 -20.72 5.65
CA THR A 163 -23.52 -20.66 6.34
C THR A 163 -22.82 -19.31 6.21
N ILE A 164 -23.51 -18.27 5.77
CA ILE A 164 -22.98 -16.92 5.46
C ILE A 164 -22.04 -16.98 4.25
N VAL A 165 -21.02 -17.85 4.26
CA VAL A 165 -20.10 -18.10 3.16
C VAL A 165 -19.97 -19.60 2.89
N ALA A 166 -19.79 -19.97 1.63
CA ALA A 166 -19.57 -21.36 1.19
C ALA A 166 -18.45 -21.42 0.16
N LEU A 167 -17.84 -22.59 0.03
CA LEU A 167 -16.85 -22.84 -1.01
C LEU A 167 -17.56 -22.93 -2.37
N ASN A 168 -17.05 -22.20 -3.35
CA ASN A 168 -17.52 -22.27 -4.73
C ASN A 168 -16.89 -23.45 -5.48
N ASN A 169 -17.35 -23.69 -6.71
CA ASN A 169 -16.71 -24.66 -7.59
C ASN A 169 -15.34 -24.14 -8.05
N ILE A 170 -14.29 -24.69 -7.44
CA ILE A 170 -12.89 -24.28 -7.67
C ILE A 170 -12.38 -24.63 -9.09
N PHE A 171 -13.10 -25.47 -9.85
CA PHE A 171 -12.73 -25.83 -11.23
C PHE A 171 -13.26 -24.85 -12.27
N GLN A 172 -13.99 -23.80 -11.88
CA GLN A 172 -14.34 -22.72 -12.78
C GLN A 172 -13.10 -21.91 -13.20
N PRO A 173 -13.09 -21.27 -14.39
CA PRO A 173 -11.93 -20.57 -14.90
C PRO A 173 -11.38 -19.48 -13.96
N VAL A 174 -12.23 -18.69 -13.30
CA VAL A 174 -11.82 -17.59 -12.39
C VAL A 174 -11.17 -18.11 -11.12
N PRO A 175 -11.80 -19.03 -10.31
CA PRO A 175 -11.14 -19.64 -9.15
C PRO A 175 -9.87 -20.40 -9.51
N LEU A 176 -9.86 -21.10 -10.64
CA LEU A 176 -8.69 -21.86 -11.10
C LEU A 176 -7.53 -20.91 -11.46
N THR A 177 -7.82 -19.78 -12.11
CA THR A 177 -6.82 -18.74 -12.37
C THR A 177 -6.22 -18.19 -11.08
N LEU A 178 -7.06 -17.89 -10.08
CA LEU A 178 -6.57 -17.45 -8.77
C LEU A 178 -5.65 -18.49 -8.14
N LEU A 179 -6.09 -19.74 -8.04
CA LEU A 179 -5.31 -20.81 -7.39
C LEU A 179 -3.98 -21.07 -8.08
N ALA A 180 -3.97 -21.13 -9.41
CA ALA A 180 -2.75 -21.31 -10.18
C ALA A 180 -1.80 -20.12 -10.03
N THR A 181 -2.33 -18.88 -10.06
CA THR A 181 -1.55 -17.66 -9.83
C THR A 181 -0.98 -17.62 -8.41
N LEU A 182 -1.78 -17.98 -7.42
CA LEU A 182 -1.37 -18.05 -6.02
C LEU A 182 -0.24 -19.07 -5.84
N LEU A 183 -0.35 -20.25 -6.44
CA LEU A 183 0.70 -21.28 -6.40
C LEU A 183 2.02 -20.78 -6.98
N VAL A 184 1.97 -20.15 -8.16
CA VAL A 184 3.16 -19.54 -8.77
C VAL A 184 3.74 -18.46 -7.86
N GLY A 185 2.91 -17.56 -7.34
CA GLY A 185 3.34 -16.51 -6.42
C GLY A 185 4.01 -17.06 -5.17
N LEU A 186 3.45 -18.08 -4.54
CA LEU A 186 4.02 -18.74 -3.37
C LEU A 186 5.38 -19.39 -3.69
N ILE A 187 5.51 -20.07 -4.83
CA ILE A 187 6.79 -20.68 -5.26
C ILE A 187 7.85 -19.59 -5.45
N LEU A 188 7.52 -18.50 -6.13
CA LEU A 188 8.44 -17.38 -6.36
C LEU A 188 8.83 -16.70 -5.05
N PHE A 189 7.88 -16.55 -4.12
CA PHE A 189 8.10 -15.96 -2.80
C PHE A 189 9.02 -16.85 -1.93
N VAL A 190 8.75 -18.15 -1.82
CA VAL A 190 9.56 -19.10 -1.05
C VAL A 190 10.98 -19.20 -1.60
N LYS A 191 11.15 -19.12 -2.92
CA LYS A 191 12.46 -19.09 -3.57
C LYS A 191 13.17 -17.74 -3.47
N ASN A 192 12.59 -16.73 -2.80
CA ASN A 192 13.11 -15.37 -2.69
C ASN A 192 13.50 -14.75 -4.05
N VAL A 193 12.69 -15.00 -5.08
CA VAL A 193 12.93 -14.43 -6.43
C VAL A 193 12.70 -12.94 -6.39
N LYS A 194 13.67 -12.15 -6.85
CA LYS A 194 13.54 -10.68 -6.93
C LYS A 194 12.43 -10.32 -7.90
N GLY A 195 11.55 -9.38 -7.50
CA GLY A 195 10.39 -9.00 -8.31
C GLY A 195 9.31 -10.08 -8.39
N ASN A 196 9.21 -10.96 -7.39
CA ASN A 196 8.25 -12.05 -7.30
C ASN A 196 6.80 -11.60 -7.56
N PHE A 197 6.36 -10.44 -7.04
CA PHE A 197 5.01 -9.92 -7.25
C PHE A 197 4.76 -9.59 -8.73
N LEU A 198 5.69 -8.89 -9.39
CA LEU A 198 5.57 -8.60 -10.83
C LEU A 198 5.54 -9.87 -11.67
N LEU A 199 6.43 -10.82 -11.39
CA LEU A 199 6.44 -12.12 -12.07
C LEU A 199 5.14 -12.89 -11.81
N THR A 200 4.59 -12.84 -10.60
CA THR A 200 3.28 -13.45 -10.27
C THR A 200 2.17 -12.85 -11.15
N ILE A 201 2.16 -11.52 -11.34
CA ILE A 201 1.20 -10.87 -12.24
C ILE A 201 1.38 -11.38 -13.68
N ILE A 202 2.60 -11.36 -14.20
CA ILE A 202 2.87 -11.77 -15.59
C ILE A 202 2.41 -13.22 -15.82
N PHE A 203 2.83 -14.15 -14.95
CA PHE A 203 2.40 -15.54 -15.05
C PHE A 203 0.89 -15.70 -14.85
N GLY A 204 0.30 -14.94 -13.91
CA GLY A 204 -1.15 -14.94 -13.67
C GLY A 204 -1.95 -14.49 -14.88
N VAL A 205 -1.52 -13.42 -15.56
CA VAL A 205 -2.14 -12.94 -16.81
C VAL A 205 -2.02 -14.02 -17.91
N LEU A 206 -0.86 -14.64 -18.07
CA LEU A 206 -0.68 -15.73 -19.06
C LEU A 206 -1.61 -16.92 -18.75
N ILE A 207 -1.74 -17.30 -17.47
CA ILE A 207 -2.67 -18.36 -17.03
C ILE A 207 -4.12 -17.94 -17.31
N SER A 208 -4.48 -16.69 -17.04
CA SER A 208 -5.85 -16.19 -17.27
C SER A 208 -6.23 -16.18 -18.74
N ILE A 209 -5.29 -15.87 -19.63
CA ILE A 209 -5.49 -15.96 -21.08
C ILE A 209 -5.69 -17.43 -21.50
N ALA A 210 -4.84 -18.34 -21.01
CA ALA A 210 -4.94 -19.77 -21.31
C ALA A 210 -6.24 -20.41 -20.83
N LEU A 211 -6.82 -19.90 -19.73
CA LEU A 211 -8.10 -20.35 -19.17
C LEU A 211 -9.33 -19.58 -19.72
N GLY A 212 -9.11 -18.64 -20.65
CA GLY A 212 -10.18 -17.85 -21.26
C GLY A 212 -10.84 -16.82 -20.32
N VAL A 213 -10.17 -16.43 -19.22
CA VAL A 213 -10.63 -15.38 -18.30
C VAL A 213 -10.33 -13.99 -18.84
N THR A 214 -9.18 -13.82 -19.48
CA THR A 214 -8.78 -12.57 -20.13
C THR A 214 -8.82 -12.75 -21.65
N ASP A 215 -9.63 -11.91 -22.30
CA ASP A 215 -9.70 -11.87 -23.77
C ASP A 215 -8.72 -10.83 -24.31
N ILE A 216 -7.73 -11.28 -25.08
CA ILE A 216 -6.74 -10.43 -25.74
C ILE A 216 -7.11 -10.08 -27.19
N SER A 217 -8.20 -10.65 -27.74
CA SER A 217 -8.57 -10.43 -29.15
C SER A 217 -8.98 -8.98 -29.41
N SER A 218 -9.50 -8.29 -28.41
CA SER A 218 -9.90 -6.89 -28.44
C SER A 218 -8.81 -5.91 -27.96
N PHE A 219 -7.62 -6.42 -27.57
CA PHE A 219 -6.55 -5.56 -27.07
C PHE A 219 -6.01 -4.66 -28.17
N SER A 220 -6.14 -3.36 -27.97
CA SER A 220 -5.51 -2.32 -28.79
C SER A 220 -4.64 -1.47 -27.89
N TYR A 221 -3.36 -1.35 -28.24
CA TYR A 221 -2.49 -0.43 -27.53
C TYR A 221 -2.89 1.01 -27.89
N SER A 222 -3.56 1.68 -26.96
CA SER A 222 -3.85 3.11 -27.05
C SER A 222 -3.30 3.80 -25.81
N PHE A 223 -2.70 4.96 -25.97
CA PHE A 223 -2.42 5.80 -24.81
C PHE A 223 -3.76 6.20 -24.17
N ILE A 224 -3.78 6.23 -22.83
CA ILE A 224 -4.95 6.73 -22.11
C ILE A 224 -5.20 8.17 -22.57
N ASP A 225 -6.41 8.41 -23.03
CA ASP A 225 -6.89 9.78 -23.25
C ASP A 225 -7.11 10.43 -21.88
N LEU A 226 -6.18 11.30 -21.48
CA LEU A 226 -6.25 12.02 -20.23
C LEU A 226 -7.50 12.90 -20.11
N GLY A 227 -8.09 13.26 -21.26
CA GLY A 227 -9.36 14.03 -21.30
C GLY A 227 -10.61 13.20 -20.97
N SER A 228 -10.52 11.87 -21.06
CA SER A 228 -11.63 10.96 -20.76
C SER A 228 -11.67 10.51 -19.29
N LEU A 229 -10.64 10.86 -18.49
CA LEU A 229 -10.56 10.48 -17.09
C LEU A 229 -11.50 11.33 -16.23
N GLU A 230 -12.13 10.68 -15.26
CA GLU A 230 -12.84 11.43 -14.23
C GLU A 230 -11.86 12.32 -13.44
N PRO A 231 -12.25 13.54 -13.06
CA PRO A 231 -11.40 14.40 -12.25
C PRO A 231 -11.03 13.73 -10.92
N PHE A 232 -9.73 13.63 -10.64
CA PHE A 232 -9.21 13.01 -9.42
C PHE A 232 -8.22 13.91 -8.68
N VAL A 233 -7.58 14.84 -9.37
CA VAL A 233 -6.59 15.76 -8.80
C VAL A 233 -7.31 16.95 -8.17
N PHE A 234 -6.89 17.33 -6.95
CA PHE A 234 -7.47 18.43 -6.16
C PHE A 234 -8.98 18.29 -5.85
N GLN A 235 -9.50 17.05 -5.79
CA GLN A 235 -10.88 16.77 -5.46
C GLN A 235 -11.11 16.68 -3.93
N LEU A 236 -10.56 17.62 -3.17
CA LEU A 236 -10.71 17.67 -1.72
C LEU A 236 -12.05 18.31 -1.34
N ASP A 237 -12.86 17.62 -0.54
CA ASP A 237 -14.09 18.15 0.04
C ASP A 237 -13.96 18.26 1.57
N PHE A 238 -13.97 19.49 2.07
CA PHE A 238 -13.88 19.81 3.49
C PHE A 238 -15.25 20.05 4.15
N SER A 239 -16.35 19.73 3.49
CA SER A 239 -17.71 19.97 4.02
C SER A 239 -17.97 19.26 5.36
N GLY A 240 -17.30 18.12 5.59
CA GLY A 240 -17.39 17.35 6.83
C GLY A 240 -16.57 17.87 8.00
N VAL A 241 -15.71 18.87 7.83
CA VAL A 241 -14.70 19.30 8.83
C VAL A 241 -15.29 19.77 10.17
N LEU A 242 -16.56 20.17 10.19
CA LEU A 242 -17.25 20.60 11.42
C LEU A 242 -17.89 19.43 12.19
N SER A 243 -17.95 18.22 11.63
CA SER A 243 -18.52 17.05 12.30
C SER A 243 -17.51 16.39 13.23
N MET A 244 -18.00 15.80 14.32
CA MET A 244 -17.15 15.05 15.25
C MET A 244 -16.55 13.79 14.59
N ASP A 245 -17.35 13.10 13.77
CA ASP A 245 -16.95 11.89 13.06
C ASP A 245 -15.76 12.14 12.12
N TYR A 246 -15.70 13.31 11.50
CA TYR A 246 -14.57 13.69 10.65
C TYR A 246 -13.25 13.73 11.45
N TRP A 247 -13.26 14.31 12.64
CA TRP A 247 -12.06 14.36 13.48
C TRP A 247 -11.71 13.01 14.10
N VAL A 248 -12.70 12.19 14.44
CA VAL A 248 -12.48 10.80 14.86
C VAL A 248 -11.77 10.03 13.74
N ALA A 249 -12.22 10.17 12.49
CA ALA A 249 -11.59 9.57 11.32
C ALA A 249 -10.16 10.09 11.11
N VAL A 250 -9.94 11.43 11.19
CA VAL A 250 -8.62 12.06 11.08
C VAL A 250 -7.66 11.50 12.12
N PHE A 251 -8.04 11.46 13.40
CA PHE A 251 -7.15 10.99 14.45
C PHE A 251 -6.88 9.49 14.36
N SER A 252 -7.88 8.68 13.99
CA SER A 252 -7.71 7.24 13.80
C SER A 252 -6.72 6.93 12.68
N LEU A 253 -6.85 7.60 11.53
CA LEU A 253 -5.92 7.44 10.42
C LEU A 253 -4.53 8.01 10.75
N LEU A 254 -4.47 9.16 11.46
CA LEU A 254 -3.20 9.76 11.89
C LEU A 254 -2.38 8.80 12.74
N ILE A 255 -3.03 8.15 13.71
CA ILE A 255 -2.40 7.15 14.57
C ILE A 255 -1.84 6.01 13.71
N LEU A 256 -2.66 5.42 12.84
CA LEU A 256 -2.24 4.34 11.96
C LEU A 256 -1.01 4.72 11.14
N VAL A 257 -1.08 5.86 10.42
CA VAL A 257 -0.01 6.34 9.52
C VAL A 257 1.27 6.64 10.28
N VAL A 258 1.20 7.34 11.42
CA VAL A 258 2.38 7.69 12.21
C VAL A 258 3.08 6.44 12.74
N PHE A 259 2.36 5.52 13.36
CA PHE A 259 2.97 4.31 13.95
C PHE A 259 3.52 3.36 12.91
N GLN A 260 2.79 3.14 11.81
CA GLN A 260 3.24 2.29 10.71
C GLN A 260 4.56 2.81 10.11
N ASN A 261 4.64 4.11 9.88
CA ASN A 261 5.83 4.71 9.28
C ASN A 261 7.01 4.77 10.23
N LEU A 262 6.78 5.10 11.49
CA LEU A 262 7.85 5.06 12.51
C LEU A 262 8.42 3.66 12.67
N GLY A 263 7.57 2.66 12.86
CA GLY A 263 8.01 1.27 13.02
C GLY A 263 8.85 0.79 11.84
N THR A 264 8.42 1.10 10.64
CA THR A 264 9.12 0.68 9.41
C THR A 264 10.42 1.46 9.21
N GLN A 265 10.40 2.78 9.33
CA GLN A 265 11.59 3.62 9.09
C GLN A 265 12.68 3.38 10.14
N VAL A 266 12.32 3.28 11.42
CA VAL A 266 13.28 2.95 12.47
C VAL A 266 13.94 1.59 12.22
N SER A 267 13.17 0.59 11.76
CA SER A 267 13.70 -0.75 11.46
C SER A 267 14.73 -0.75 10.33
N PHE A 268 14.56 0.11 9.32
CA PHE A 268 15.46 0.16 8.16
C PHE A 268 16.62 1.15 8.32
N LEU A 269 16.48 2.16 9.19
CA LEU A 269 17.47 3.22 9.39
C LEU A 269 18.22 3.10 10.73
N THR A 270 18.33 1.90 11.28
CA THR A 270 18.96 1.64 12.60
C THR A 270 20.38 2.18 12.76
N SER A 271 21.11 2.37 11.64
CA SER A 271 22.48 2.90 11.62
C SER A 271 22.57 4.40 11.28
N GLU A 272 21.44 5.04 10.96
CA GLU A 272 21.42 6.43 10.51
C GLU A 272 21.29 7.43 11.67
N GLN A 273 21.76 8.66 11.44
CA GLN A 273 21.65 9.72 12.43
C GLN A 273 20.19 10.14 12.66
N PRO A 274 19.81 10.58 13.89
CA PRO A 274 18.45 11.05 14.20
C PRO A 274 17.91 12.12 13.25
N LYS A 275 18.80 12.95 12.70
CA LYS A 275 18.45 13.98 11.71
C LYS A 275 17.96 13.41 10.39
N VAL A 276 18.49 12.25 9.96
CA VAL A 276 18.03 11.56 8.75
C VAL A 276 16.65 10.98 8.98
N LEU A 277 16.42 10.33 10.13
CA LEU A 277 15.11 9.80 10.49
C LEU A 277 14.04 10.90 10.50
N LYS A 278 14.34 12.07 11.11
CA LYS A 278 13.41 13.20 11.10
C LYS A 278 13.04 13.62 9.67
N ARG A 279 14.03 13.80 8.78
CA ARG A 279 13.78 14.19 7.39
C ARG A 279 13.01 13.14 6.60
N THR A 280 13.23 11.86 6.86
CA THR A 280 12.46 10.79 6.20
C THR A 280 11.00 10.77 6.64
N LEU A 281 10.73 11.04 7.92
CA LEU A 281 9.38 11.18 8.45
C LEU A 281 8.69 12.44 7.90
N GLU A 282 9.38 13.57 7.84
CA GLU A 282 8.86 14.81 7.23
C GLU A 282 8.55 14.59 5.74
N SER A 283 9.45 13.92 5.00
CA SER A 283 9.24 13.59 3.59
C SER A 283 8.00 12.69 3.41
N ASN A 284 7.83 11.72 4.29
CA ASN A 284 6.65 10.85 4.25
C ASN A 284 5.36 11.63 4.57
N ALA A 285 5.37 12.47 5.58
CA ALA A 285 4.23 13.30 5.92
C ALA A 285 3.80 14.22 4.76
N LEU A 286 4.77 14.84 4.09
CA LEU A 286 4.52 15.60 2.86
C LEU A 286 3.98 14.72 1.73
N SER A 287 4.47 13.48 1.62
CA SER A 287 3.96 12.50 0.67
C SER A 287 2.49 12.14 0.93
N VAL A 288 2.08 12.00 2.19
CA VAL A 288 0.67 11.77 2.57
C VAL A 288 -0.21 12.96 2.17
N MET A 289 0.25 14.21 2.38
CA MET A 289 -0.47 15.40 1.90
C MET A 289 -0.63 15.38 0.37
N ILE A 290 0.46 15.09 -0.34
CA ILE A 290 0.47 15.02 -1.81
C ILE A 290 -0.45 13.91 -2.30
N ALA A 291 -0.53 12.77 -1.61
CA ALA A 291 -1.44 11.68 -1.94
C ALA A 291 -2.90 12.14 -1.93
N GLY A 292 -3.34 12.83 -0.88
CA GLY A 292 -4.67 13.43 -0.82
C GLY A 292 -4.95 14.40 -1.97
N LEU A 293 -3.98 15.25 -2.34
CA LEU A 293 -4.10 16.20 -3.45
C LEU A 293 -4.18 15.52 -4.82
N LEU A 294 -3.46 14.41 -5.00
CA LEU A 294 -3.41 13.67 -6.26
C LEU A 294 -4.51 12.59 -6.38
N GLY A 295 -5.44 12.49 -5.42
CA GLY A 295 -6.53 11.52 -5.50
C GLY A 295 -6.11 10.09 -5.14
N CYS A 296 -5.20 9.93 -4.20
CA CYS A 296 -4.69 8.64 -3.76
C CYS A 296 -4.85 8.48 -2.24
N SER A 297 -4.86 7.24 -1.76
CA SER A 297 -4.76 6.93 -0.33
C SER A 297 -3.42 7.32 0.25
N SER A 298 -3.30 7.32 1.60
CA SER A 298 -2.06 7.72 2.27
C SER A 298 -0.89 6.81 1.90
N THR A 299 0.28 7.41 1.85
CA THR A 299 1.53 6.71 1.54
C THR A 299 2.24 6.29 2.82
N CYS A 300 2.88 5.14 2.75
CA CYS A 300 3.75 4.64 3.81
C CYS A 300 5.10 4.16 3.26
N THR A 301 6.05 3.96 4.16
CA THR A 301 7.32 3.32 3.82
C THR A 301 7.07 1.85 3.51
N SER A 302 7.32 1.45 2.26
CA SER A 302 7.11 0.08 1.80
C SER A 302 8.18 -0.86 2.36
N ALA A 303 7.74 -1.93 3.01
CA ALA A 303 8.62 -3.01 3.45
C ALA A 303 9.23 -3.77 2.26
N GLU A 304 8.44 -3.97 1.20
CA GLU A 304 8.89 -4.62 -0.03
C GLU A 304 9.92 -3.75 -0.77
N GLY A 305 9.76 -2.42 -0.69
CA GLY A 305 10.71 -1.45 -1.24
C GLY A 305 12.10 -1.52 -0.60
N ALA A 306 12.20 -2.02 0.65
CA ALA A 306 13.47 -2.22 1.33
C ALA A 306 14.38 -3.28 0.69
N THR A 307 13.90 -4.05 -0.29
CA THR A 307 14.72 -4.97 -1.10
C THR A 307 15.91 -4.27 -1.77
N GLY A 308 15.76 -3.00 -2.15
CA GLY A 308 16.87 -2.18 -2.66
C GLY A 308 17.94 -1.92 -1.60
N ILE A 309 17.56 -1.69 -0.35
CA ILE A 309 18.50 -1.53 0.77
C ILE A 309 19.31 -2.82 0.97
N ALA A 310 18.64 -3.97 0.88
CA ALA A 310 19.29 -5.28 0.98
C ALA A 310 20.31 -5.54 -0.15
N VAL A 311 20.11 -4.95 -1.33
CA VAL A 311 21.03 -5.04 -2.48
C VAL A 311 22.20 -4.04 -2.36
N GLY A 312 22.11 -3.08 -1.42
CA GLY A 312 23.17 -2.11 -1.15
C GLY A 312 22.82 -0.66 -1.49
N GLY A 313 21.57 -0.34 -1.75
CA GLY A 313 21.09 1.05 -1.85
C GLY A 313 21.27 1.77 -0.51
N ARG A 314 21.90 2.95 -0.53
CA ARG A 314 22.24 3.73 0.68
C ARG A 314 21.88 5.20 0.56
N SER A 315 21.63 5.67 -0.64
CA SER A 315 21.40 7.09 -0.89
C SER A 315 20.00 7.37 -1.44
N GLY A 316 19.63 8.66 -1.43
CA GLY A 316 18.38 9.11 -2.03
C GLY A 316 18.28 8.87 -3.54
N LEU A 317 19.40 8.53 -4.20
CA LEU A 317 19.37 8.18 -5.62
C LEU A 317 18.51 6.93 -5.88
N THR A 318 18.52 5.94 -4.96
CA THR A 318 17.65 4.77 -5.05
C THR A 318 16.18 5.18 -5.11
N SER A 319 15.70 5.97 -4.15
CA SER A 319 14.32 6.48 -4.12
C SER A 319 14.00 7.34 -5.33
N PHE A 320 14.87 8.30 -5.64
CA PHE A 320 14.67 9.20 -6.78
C PHE A 320 14.46 8.41 -8.08
N MET A 321 15.31 7.41 -8.35
CA MET A 321 15.20 6.59 -9.55
C MET A 321 13.95 5.71 -9.56
N VAL A 322 13.49 5.22 -8.41
CA VAL A 322 12.21 4.53 -8.31
C VAL A 322 11.07 5.46 -8.72
N GLY A 323 11.07 6.71 -8.24
CA GLY A 323 10.09 7.71 -8.67
C GLY A 323 10.10 7.93 -10.18
N VAL A 324 11.28 8.04 -10.79
CA VAL A 324 11.43 8.14 -12.25
C VAL A 324 10.88 6.91 -12.97
N TYR A 325 11.16 5.69 -12.47
CA TYR A 325 10.63 4.46 -13.06
C TYR A 325 9.10 4.39 -13.00
N PHE A 326 8.49 4.88 -11.90
CA PHE A 326 7.03 4.97 -11.83
C PHE A 326 6.45 5.91 -12.89
N LEU A 327 7.08 7.01 -13.24
CA LEU A 327 6.62 7.86 -14.34
C LEU A 327 6.62 7.11 -15.69
N PHE A 328 7.58 6.23 -15.92
CA PHE A 328 7.59 5.40 -17.14
C PHE A 328 6.48 4.35 -17.14
N THR A 329 5.91 3.96 -16.00
CA THR A 329 4.77 3.02 -15.98
C THR A 329 3.50 3.61 -16.58
N ILE A 330 3.40 4.93 -16.75
CA ILE A 330 2.28 5.57 -17.47
C ILE A 330 2.15 4.98 -18.88
N ALA A 331 3.26 4.71 -19.56
CA ALA A 331 3.24 4.07 -20.88
C ALA A 331 2.79 2.60 -20.83
N LEU A 332 2.79 1.96 -19.65
CA LEU A 332 2.39 0.56 -19.46
C LEU A 332 0.93 0.41 -18.98
N ILE A 333 0.19 1.50 -18.80
CA ILE A 333 -1.18 1.45 -18.31
C ILE A 333 -2.10 0.54 -19.12
N PRO A 334 -2.05 0.52 -20.49
CA PRO A 334 -2.86 -0.41 -21.27
C PRO A 334 -2.64 -1.89 -20.91
N PHE A 335 -1.42 -2.24 -20.48
CA PHE A 335 -1.10 -3.60 -20.01
C PHE A 335 -1.62 -3.87 -18.60
N ILE A 336 -1.72 -2.84 -17.76
CA ILE A 336 -2.30 -2.95 -16.40
C ILE A 336 -3.80 -3.29 -16.51
N ALA A 337 -4.50 -2.74 -17.49
CA ALA A 337 -5.91 -3.04 -17.75
C ALA A 337 -6.18 -4.51 -18.14
N LEU A 338 -5.16 -5.24 -18.60
CA LEU A 338 -5.27 -6.68 -18.91
C LEU A 338 -5.22 -7.59 -17.66
N ILE A 339 -4.89 -7.04 -16.50
CA ILE A 339 -4.75 -7.83 -15.27
C ILE A 339 -6.14 -8.14 -14.73
N PRO A 340 -6.61 -9.40 -14.78
CA PRO A 340 -7.95 -9.73 -14.31
C PRO A 340 -8.01 -9.74 -12.78
N LEU A 341 -9.21 -9.54 -12.25
CA LEU A 341 -9.48 -9.51 -10.81
C LEU A 341 -8.95 -10.76 -10.08
N ALA A 342 -9.01 -11.94 -10.70
CA ALA A 342 -8.51 -13.19 -10.15
C ALA A 342 -6.99 -13.15 -9.85
N VAL A 343 -6.20 -12.51 -10.72
CA VAL A 343 -4.75 -12.36 -10.54
C VAL A 343 -4.44 -11.39 -9.40
N ILE A 344 -5.14 -10.26 -9.36
CA ILE A 344 -4.97 -9.27 -8.27
C ILE A 344 -5.39 -9.89 -6.93
N SER A 345 -6.45 -10.71 -6.92
CA SER A 345 -6.94 -11.42 -5.74
C SER A 345 -5.90 -12.39 -5.16
N ALA A 346 -5.11 -13.07 -6.01
CA ALA A 346 -3.99 -13.88 -5.54
C ALA A 346 -2.92 -13.04 -4.81
N LEU A 347 -2.63 -11.85 -5.31
CA LEU A 347 -1.70 -10.91 -4.64
C LEU A 347 -2.27 -10.41 -3.31
N LEU A 348 -3.57 -10.09 -3.24
CA LEU A 348 -4.22 -9.69 -1.99
C LEU A 348 -4.08 -10.77 -0.91
N ILE A 349 -4.21 -12.04 -1.27
CA ILE A 349 -4.02 -13.16 -0.34
C ILE A 349 -2.57 -13.22 0.15
N ILE A 350 -1.59 -13.09 -0.74
CA ILE A 350 -0.16 -13.11 -0.38
C ILE A 350 0.17 -11.92 0.54
N VAL A 351 -0.16 -10.71 0.12
CA VAL A 351 0.12 -9.48 0.87
C VAL A 351 -0.62 -9.46 2.20
N GLY A 352 -1.90 -9.84 2.21
CA GLY A 352 -2.68 -9.97 3.43
C GLY A 352 -2.05 -10.96 4.42
N SER A 353 -1.56 -12.10 3.92
CA SER A 353 -0.87 -13.10 4.75
C SER A 353 0.43 -12.57 5.35
N LEU A 354 1.21 -11.81 4.59
CA LEU A 354 2.44 -11.16 5.08
C LEU A 354 2.13 -10.09 6.13
N LEU A 355 1.12 -9.25 5.87
CA LEU A 355 0.69 -8.21 6.79
C LEU A 355 0.19 -8.82 8.11
N ALA A 356 -0.65 -9.85 8.05
CA ALA A 356 -1.13 -10.56 9.22
C ALA A 356 0.02 -11.19 10.01
N ALA A 357 0.90 -11.97 9.38
CA ALA A 357 1.98 -12.68 10.03
C ALA A 357 3.00 -11.74 10.68
N ASN A 358 3.33 -10.61 10.05
CA ASN A 358 4.28 -9.64 10.60
C ASN A 358 3.74 -8.93 11.84
N ASN A 359 2.46 -8.62 11.86
CA ASN A 359 1.84 -7.92 12.98
C ASN A 359 1.48 -8.85 14.15
N LEU A 360 1.04 -10.08 13.88
CA LEU A 360 0.79 -11.08 14.93
C LEU A 360 2.05 -11.39 15.76
N LYS A 361 3.23 -11.43 15.16
CA LYS A 361 4.51 -11.66 15.89
C LYS A 361 4.77 -10.64 16.99
N GLY A 362 4.16 -9.50 16.94
CA GLY A 362 4.37 -8.45 17.93
C GLY A 362 3.30 -8.38 19.02
N ILE A 363 2.35 -9.32 19.04
CA ILE A 363 1.35 -9.47 20.09
C ILE A 363 1.85 -10.50 21.08
N ASN A 364 1.77 -10.19 22.36
CA ASN A 364 2.14 -11.13 23.43
C ASN A 364 0.99 -12.13 23.66
N PHE A 365 1.12 -13.34 23.14
CA PHE A 365 0.10 -14.40 23.28
C PHE A 365 0.09 -15.07 24.66
N ASP A 366 1.05 -14.76 25.52
CA ASP A 366 1.07 -15.24 26.91
C ASP A 366 0.24 -14.34 27.83
N ASP A 367 -0.11 -13.12 27.40
CA ASP A 367 -0.93 -12.19 28.15
C ASP A 367 -2.35 -12.12 27.57
N PHE A 368 -3.33 -12.67 28.32
CA PHE A 368 -4.74 -12.69 27.93
C PHE A 368 -5.29 -11.29 27.62
N THR A 369 -4.87 -10.29 28.37
CA THR A 369 -5.37 -8.91 28.24
C THR A 369 -4.88 -8.23 26.97
N GLU A 370 -3.77 -8.71 26.39
CA GLU A 370 -3.24 -8.24 25.11
C GLU A 370 -3.80 -9.02 23.91
N TYR A 371 -3.75 -10.36 23.96
CA TYR A 371 -4.10 -11.13 22.77
C TYR A 371 -5.61 -11.26 22.54
N PHE A 372 -6.43 -11.31 23.60
CA PHE A 372 -7.88 -11.49 23.46
C PHE A 372 -8.55 -10.36 22.66
N PRO A 373 -8.32 -9.06 23.00
CA PRO A 373 -8.84 -7.95 22.20
C PRO A 373 -8.36 -8.02 20.73
N ALA A 374 -7.08 -8.32 20.53
CA ALA A 374 -6.51 -8.40 19.19
C ALA A 374 -7.15 -9.52 18.33
N ILE A 375 -7.37 -10.72 18.91
CA ILE A 375 -8.05 -11.81 18.23
C ILE A 375 -9.50 -11.46 17.93
N LEU A 376 -10.22 -10.88 18.90
CA LEU A 376 -11.62 -10.48 18.72
C LEU A 376 -11.74 -9.43 17.60
N MET A 377 -10.84 -8.44 17.59
CA MET A 377 -10.75 -7.44 16.53
C MET A 377 -10.58 -8.10 15.15
N VAL A 378 -9.60 -9.02 15.01
CA VAL A 378 -9.34 -9.74 13.76
C VAL A 378 -10.57 -10.50 13.29
N LEU A 379 -11.20 -11.25 14.19
CA LEU A 379 -12.39 -12.05 13.87
C LEU A 379 -13.56 -11.17 13.45
N MET A 380 -13.83 -10.10 14.18
CA MET A 380 -14.94 -9.20 13.87
C MET A 380 -14.74 -8.48 12.53
N MET A 381 -13.53 -8.01 12.21
CA MET A 381 -13.23 -7.41 10.90
C MET A 381 -13.58 -8.35 9.74
N VAL A 382 -13.26 -9.63 9.86
CA VAL A 382 -13.51 -10.61 8.79
C VAL A 382 -14.97 -11.02 8.75
N LEU A 383 -15.59 -11.33 9.90
CA LEU A 383 -16.94 -11.89 9.97
C LEU A 383 -18.04 -10.86 9.67
N THR A 384 -17.84 -9.58 10.06
CA THR A 384 -18.79 -8.51 9.74
C THR A 384 -18.55 -7.89 8.36
N PHE A 385 -17.44 -8.27 7.70
CA PHE A 385 -16.97 -7.61 6.49
C PHE A 385 -16.79 -6.09 6.68
N ASN A 386 -16.42 -5.69 7.89
CA ASN A 386 -16.28 -4.28 8.27
C ASN A 386 -15.10 -4.10 9.24
N ILE A 387 -14.11 -3.33 8.83
CA ILE A 387 -12.90 -3.06 9.62
C ILE A 387 -13.24 -2.21 10.87
N ALA A 388 -14.18 -1.27 10.75
CA ALA A 388 -14.55 -0.39 11.85
C ALA A 388 -15.24 -1.16 12.99
N ASP A 389 -16.11 -2.12 12.68
CA ASP A 389 -16.71 -3.00 13.68
C ASP A 389 -15.65 -3.76 14.45
N GLY A 390 -14.65 -4.31 13.73
CA GLY A 390 -13.53 -4.99 14.37
C GLY A 390 -12.76 -4.11 15.35
N ILE A 391 -12.47 -2.87 14.97
CA ILE A 391 -11.78 -1.90 15.87
C ILE A 391 -12.62 -1.60 17.09
N GLY A 392 -13.93 -1.48 16.95
CA GLY A 392 -14.84 -1.20 18.06
C GLY A 392 -14.95 -2.33 19.10
N TRP A 393 -14.60 -3.57 18.71
CA TRP A 393 -14.61 -4.75 19.59
C TRP A 393 -13.24 -5.06 20.24
N GLY A 394 -12.16 -4.49 19.76
CA GLY A 394 -10.80 -4.62 20.33
C GLY A 394 -10.47 -3.51 21.30
#